data_19a1ec0646e7e36a60d900e25b75a9ae
#
_entry.id   19a1ec0646e7e36a60d900e25b75a9ae
#
_cell.length_a   1.000
_cell.length_b   1.000
_cell.length_c   1.000
_cell.angle_alpha   90.00
_cell.angle_beta   90.00
_cell.angle_gamma   90.00
#
_symmetry.space_group_name_H-M   'P 1'
#
loop_
_entity.id
_entity.type
_entity.pdbx_description
1 polymer ?
#
loop_
_entity_poly.entity_id
_entity_poly.type
_entity_poly.pdbx_seq_one_letter_code
_entity_poly.pdbx_strand_id
1 'polypeptide(L)'
;MPGRFKRQKPKGGRKKDPAFQKKVNYFLQRLETIRGETDSFPGLIKELLPGLEADPTLAEAFLSQATAQKEKLTALFLSRLKEQAGSSALRRRIKGALYQLTQQGLEVPGELENEKAGPAILRQAESLPLECYLSDFDPLGSRMLTLVVPRAPQGRILVFALANWDQGLEDLTALEVSKRQVRPLLEESQENSGYPFYPSDPNQAVFLLREAYERSPALKTEDKKVYSVLMNYLETMGPFSTRPIIRDLIPGDEQENQAGGDWESLKSIPELLAFQLPSDRLSSCAQQLEEIKSSPLILNAGQQKERLQAVIQQAAADFFTPPRVENFHRYLEEIAYLYWLKAEPERFRVLVSAAARLESETLNREGRESPLLAWLFEKEFQEIEEENDGLAEESETRTEGGLILPHWVKK
;
A
#
# COMPACT_ATOMS: atom_id res chain seq x y z
N MET A 1 18.06 -18.97 19.80
CA MET A 1 17.51 -18.22 20.93
C MET A 1 17.28 -16.78 20.50
N PRO A 2 16.05 -16.30 20.28
CA PRO A 2 15.79 -14.91 19.91
C PRO A 2 15.65 -14.05 21.15
N GLY A 3 16.46 -12.98 21.21
CA GLY A 3 16.48 -12.01 22.28
C GLY A 3 15.19 -11.19 22.34
N ARG A 4 14.53 -11.22 23.49
CA ARG A 4 13.39 -10.34 23.81
C ARG A 4 13.83 -8.88 23.83
N PHE A 5 13.44 -8.10 22.81
CA PHE A 5 13.49 -6.64 22.87
C PHE A 5 12.48 -6.16 23.90
N LYS A 6 12.99 -5.60 25.01
CA LYS A 6 12.17 -4.88 26.01
C LYS A 6 11.70 -3.57 25.37
N ARG A 7 10.40 -3.46 25.08
CA ARG A 7 9.75 -2.18 24.80
C ARG A 7 9.93 -1.24 25.99
N GLN A 8 10.69 -0.18 25.80
CA GLN A 8 10.74 0.93 26.75
C GLN A 8 9.38 1.64 26.73
N LYS A 9 8.65 1.57 27.83
CA LYS A 9 7.44 2.39 28.04
C LYS A 9 7.83 3.87 28.04
N PRO A 10 7.07 4.76 27.37
CA PRO A 10 7.33 6.19 27.44
C PRO A 10 7.20 6.69 28.88
N LYS A 11 8.17 7.48 29.33
CA LYS A 11 8.21 8.10 30.66
C LYS A 11 7.06 9.10 30.83
N GLY A 12 5.87 8.62 31.15
CA GLY A 12 4.68 9.41 31.49
C GLY A 12 4.67 9.83 32.97
N GLY A 13 5.68 10.55 33.47
CA GLY A 13 5.80 10.85 34.90
C GLY A 13 5.47 12.29 35.30
N ARG A 14 5.53 13.29 34.43
CA ARG A 14 5.36 14.71 34.80
C ARG A 14 3.92 15.25 34.83
N LYS A 15 2.94 14.55 34.23
CA LYS A 15 1.52 14.98 34.25
C LYS A 15 0.82 14.91 35.59
N LYS A 16 1.43 14.33 36.62
CA LYS A 16 0.84 14.14 37.99
C LYS A 16 1.49 14.98 39.06
N ASP A 17 2.41 15.88 38.74
CA ASP A 17 2.99 16.79 39.72
C ASP A 17 1.96 17.85 40.13
N PRO A 18 1.52 17.91 41.40
CA PRO A 18 0.52 18.87 41.85
C PRO A 18 1.01 20.33 41.74
N ALA A 19 2.31 20.58 41.77
CA ALA A 19 2.87 21.92 41.54
C ALA A 19 2.76 22.35 40.07
N PHE A 20 2.96 21.41 39.13
CA PHE A 20 2.76 21.62 37.72
C PHE A 20 1.29 21.93 37.37
N GLN A 21 0.37 21.12 37.90
CA GLN A 21 -1.06 21.32 37.70
C GLN A 21 -1.56 22.65 38.26
N LYS A 22 -1.02 23.08 39.41
CA LYS A 22 -1.30 24.40 40.02
C LYS A 22 -0.89 25.53 39.09
N LYS A 23 0.25 25.45 38.38
CA LYS A 23 0.69 26.46 37.41
C LYS A 23 -0.24 26.52 36.18
N VAL A 24 -0.62 25.37 35.65
CA VAL A 24 -1.57 25.33 34.48
C VAL A 24 -2.91 25.93 34.90
N ASN A 25 -3.45 25.53 36.06
CA ASN A 25 -4.73 26.07 36.56
C ASN A 25 -4.65 27.58 36.87
N TYR A 26 -3.52 28.06 37.40
CA TYR A 26 -3.30 29.48 37.59
C TYR A 26 -3.38 30.25 36.24
N PHE A 27 -2.74 29.75 35.19
CA PHE A 27 -2.76 30.38 33.86
C PHE A 27 -4.18 30.41 33.25
N LEU A 28 -4.93 29.33 33.41
CA LEU A 28 -6.32 29.27 32.97
C LEU A 28 -7.24 30.19 33.77
N GLN A 29 -7.09 30.23 35.10
CA GLN A 29 -7.86 31.11 35.97
C GLN A 29 -7.59 32.59 35.65
N ARG A 30 -6.33 32.93 35.31
CA ARG A 30 -5.97 34.29 34.88
C ARG A 30 -6.64 34.63 33.54
N LEU A 31 -6.72 33.66 32.60
CA LEU A 31 -7.44 33.88 31.34
C LEU A 31 -8.95 34.06 31.58
N GLU A 32 -9.55 33.30 32.49
CA GLU A 32 -10.96 33.43 32.89
C GLU A 32 -11.29 34.75 33.56
N THR A 33 -10.37 35.30 34.36
CA THR A 33 -10.59 36.59 35.09
C THR A 33 -10.74 37.78 34.12
N ILE A 34 -10.26 37.67 32.88
CA ILE A 34 -10.32 38.72 31.86
C ILE A 34 -11.52 38.54 30.91
N ARG A 35 -12.51 37.72 31.28
CA ARG A 35 -13.72 37.51 30.48
C ARG A 35 -14.42 38.84 30.21
N GLY A 36 -14.26 39.36 28.97
CA GLY A 36 -14.94 40.56 28.48
C GLY A 36 -14.05 41.79 28.22
N GLU A 37 -12.79 41.80 28.69
CA GLU A 37 -11.88 42.93 28.52
C GLU A 37 -10.68 42.58 27.63
N THR A 38 -10.84 42.72 26.31
CA THR A 38 -9.77 42.47 25.34
C THR A 38 -8.57 43.39 25.52
N ASP A 39 -8.76 44.56 26.13
CA ASP A 39 -7.72 45.58 26.40
C ASP A 39 -6.73 45.10 27.48
N SER A 40 -7.09 44.13 28.29
CA SER A 40 -6.24 43.51 29.31
C SER A 40 -5.32 42.40 28.78
N PHE A 41 -5.45 41.97 27.53
CA PHE A 41 -4.61 40.93 26.93
C PHE A 41 -3.10 41.24 26.94
N PRO A 42 -2.63 42.46 26.59
CA PRO A 42 -1.19 42.76 26.60
C PRO A 42 -0.55 42.55 27.97
N GLY A 43 -1.26 42.91 29.05
CA GLY A 43 -0.78 42.71 30.42
C GLY A 43 -0.68 41.20 30.77
N LEU A 44 -1.72 40.43 30.44
CA LEU A 44 -1.74 38.99 30.69
C LEU A 44 -0.69 38.25 29.86
N ILE A 45 -0.51 38.61 28.58
CA ILE A 45 0.51 37.98 27.73
C ILE A 45 1.90 38.26 28.30
N LYS A 46 2.19 39.46 28.73
CA LYS A 46 3.47 39.83 29.35
C LYS A 46 3.74 39.02 30.63
N GLU A 47 2.70 38.69 31.39
CA GLU A 47 2.79 37.84 32.59
C GLU A 47 3.03 36.36 32.24
N LEU A 48 2.31 35.80 31.28
CA LEU A 48 2.32 34.35 31.00
C LEU A 48 3.43 33.91 30.03
N LEU A 49 3.80 34.79 29.08
CA LEU A 49 4.73 34.48 28.00
C LEU A 49 6.08 33.91 28.49
N PRO A 50 6.76 34.54 29.50
CA PRO A 50 8.04 34.02 29.97
C PRO A 50 7.96 32.60 30.53
N GLY A 51 6.86 32.27 31.19
CA GLY A 51 6.62 30.92 31.73
C GLY A 51 6.35 29.89 30.63
N LEU A 52 5.62 30.26 29.58
CA LEU A 52 5.31 29.39 28.45
C LEU A 52 6.50 29.17 27.52
N GLU A 53 7.40 30.15 27.40
CA GLU A 53 8.64 30.02 26.63
C GLU A 53 9.70 29.17 27.36
N ALA A 54 9.77 29.30 28.69
CA ALA A 54 10.74 28.58 29.52
C ALA A 54 10.42 27.09 29.69
N ASP A 55 9.13 26.70 29.70
CA ASP A 55 8.70 25.30 29.88
C ASP A 55 7.76 24.83 28.75
N PRO A 56 8.33 24.10 27.76
CA PRO A 56 7.55 23.56 26.66
C PRO A 56 6.43 22.60 27.05
N THR A 57 6.54 21.93 28.21
CA THR A 57 5.51 21.00 28.69
C THR A 57 4.35 21.75 29.35
N LEU A 58 4.66 22.88 30.03
CA LEU A 58 3.68 23.79 30.56
C LEU A 58 2.87 24.45 29.45
N ALA A 59 3.55 24.90 28.38
CA ALA A 59 2.89 25.48 27.21
C ALA A 59 1.92 24.48 26.55
N GLU A 60 2.34 23.23 26.38
CA GLU A 60 1.49 22.18 25.77
C GLU A 60 0.26 21.88 26.63
N ALA A 61 0.43 21.74 27.95
CA ALA A 61 -0.67 21.49 28.88
C ALA A 61 -1.65 22.67 28.94
N PHE A 62 -1.15 23.90 28.99
CA PHE A 62 -1.96 25.12 28.94
C PHE A 62 -2.77 25.21 27.64
N LEU A 63 -2.11 25.09 26.50
CA LEU A 63 -2.77 25.16 25.17
C LEU A 63 -3.83 24.09 25.00
N SER A 64 -3.54 22.84 25.42
CA SER A 64 -4.49 21.72 25.38
C SER A 64 -5.75 21.98 26.20
N GLN A 65 -5.60 22.54 27.42
CA GLN A 65 -6.74 22.85 28.29
C GLN A 65 -7.49 24.10 27.84
N ALA A 66 -6.78 25.12 27.36
CA ALA A 66 -7.38 26.33 26.81
C ALA A 66 -8.24 26.03 25.57
N THR A 67 -7.77 25.16 24.67
CA THR A 67 -8.55 24.75 23.48
C THR A 67 -9.77 23.90 23.84
N ALA A 68 -9.74 23.18 24.95
CA ALA A 68 -10.88 22.38 25.41
C ALA A 68 -12.08 23.24 25.85
N GLN A 69 -11.85 24.50 26.26
CA GLN A 69 -12.91 25.43 26.66
C GLN A 69 -13.77 25.93 25.50
N LYS A 70 -13.31 25.83 24.26
CA LYS A 70 -14.02 26.21 23.02
C LYS A 70 -14.61 27.62 23.05
N GLU A 71 -13.91 28.59 23.64
CA GLU A 71 -14.37 29.96 23.76
C GLU A 71 -13.74 30.87 22.69
N LYS A 72 -14.54 31.78 22.12
CA LYS A 72 -14.07 32.78 21.15
C LYS A 72 -12.98 33.70 21.76
N LEU A 73 -13.08 33.98 23.05
CA LEU A 73 -12.09 34.74 23.79
C LEU A 73 -10.73 34.05 23.83
N THR A 74 -10.72 32.75 24.00
CA THR A 74 -9.47 31.93 23.98
C THR A 74 -8.81 32.00 22.62
N ALA A 75 -9.57 31.96 21.54
CA ALA A 75 -9.03 32.09 20.18
C ALA A 75 -8.40 33.46 19.96
N LEU A 76 -9.05 34.52 20.40
CA LEU A 76 -8.53 35.93 20.38
C LEU A 76 -7.24 36.04 21.16
N PHE A 77 -7.22 35.54 22.39
CA PHE A 77 -6.02 35.57 23.25
C PHE A 77 -4.85 34.79 22.61
N LEU A 78 -5.09 33.58 22.12
CA LEU A 78 -4.05 32.78 21.48
C LEU A 78 -3.52 33.44 20.20
N SER A 79 -4.36 34.13 19.43
CA SER A 79 -3.92 34.93 18.28
C SER A 79 -2.95 36.04 18.67
N ARG A 80 -3.28 36.81 19.71
CA ARG A 80 -2.39 37.86 20.24
C ARG A 80 -1.11 37.29 20.86
N LEU A 81 -1.22 36.15 21.59
CA LEU A 81 -0.06 35.48 22.16
C LEU A 81 0.92 35.00 21.08
N LYS A 82 0.40 34.52 19.94
CA LYS A 82 1.20 34.10 18.76
C LYS A 82 2.03 35.26 18.20
N GLU A 83 1.46 36.48 18.15
CA GLU A 83 2.14 37.69 17.63
C GLU A 83 3.32 38.08 18.53
N GLN A 84 3.18 37.97 19.85
CA GLN A 84 4.18 38.41 20.83
C GLN A 84 5.19 37.28 21.20
N ALA A 85 4.91 36.01 20.90
CA ALA A 85 5.83 34.93 21.21
C ALA A 85 7.16 35.09 20.45
N GLY A 86 8.29 35.10 21.17
CA GLY A 86 9.64 35.12 20.61
C GLY A 86 10.09 33.77 20.07
N SER A 87 9.70 32.68 20.75
CA SER A 87 10.08 31.32 20.41
C SER A 87 9.32 30.77 19.21
N SER A 88 10.06 30.30 18.18
CA SER A 88 9.47 29.63 17.02
C SER A 88 8.74 28.33 17.38
N ALA A 89 9.21 27.63 18.41
CA ALA A 89 8.59 26.40 18.92
C ALA A 89 7.23 26.71 19.57
N LEU A 90 7.14 27.77 20.39
CA LEU A 90 5.88 28.20 21.00
C LEU A 90 4.89 28.68 19.95
N ARG A 91 5.32 29.49 18.97
CA ARG A 91 4.47 29.93 17.83
C ARG A 91 3.84 28.77 17.08
N ARG A 92 4.63 27.72 16.81
CA ARG A 92 4.12 26.50 16.12
C ARG A 92 3.04 25.80 16.93
N ARG A 93 3.23 25.67 18.25
CA ARG A 93 2.24 25.05 19.15
C ARG A 93 0.96 25.88 19.24
N ILE A 94 1.07 27.21 19.37
CA ILE A 94 -0.09 28.09 19.37
C ILE A 94 -0.84 28.01 18.03
N LYS A 95 -0.13 27.95 16.89
CA LYS A 95 -0.76 27.75 15.59
C LYS A 95 -1.54 26.45 15.51
N GLY A 96 -0.99 25.36 16.07
CA GLY A 96 -1.72 24.09 16.18
C GLY A 96 -2.98 24.19 17.06
N ALA A 97 -2.90 24.90 18.18
CA ALA A 97 -4.04 25.15 19.06
C ALA A 97 -5.14 25.99 18.38
N LEU A 98 -4.77 27.04 17.66
CA LEU A 98 -5.71 27.86 16.87
C LEU A 98 -6.37 27.04 15.77
N TYR A 99 -5.62 26.20 15.05
CA TYR A 99 -6.16 25.28 14.05
C TYR A 99 -7.19 24.31 14.66
N GLN A 100 -6.94 23.76 15.85
CA GLN A 100 -7.91 22.91 16.54
C GLN A 100 -9.22 23.66 16.87
N LEU A 101 -9.13 24.94 17.28
CA LEU A 101 -10.31 25.77 17.54
C LEU A 101 -11.09 26.06 16.26
N THR A 102 -10.42 26.30 15.14
CA THR A 102 -11.06 26.48 13.81
C THR A 102 -11.78 25.20 13.37
N GLN A 103 -11.15 24.02 13.55
CA GLN A 103 -11.78 22.73 13.28
C GLN A 103 -13.04 22.48 14.15
N GLN A 104 -13.12 23.11 15.31
CA GLN A 104 -14.27 23.05 16.22
C GLN A 104 -15.35 24.10 15.89
N GLY A 105 -15.20 24.82 14.77
CA GLY A 105 -16.18 25.81 14.28
C GLY A 105 -16.07 27.20 14.88
N LEU A 106 -14.94 27.53 15.55
CA LEU A 106 -14.70 28.87 16.08
C LEU A 106 -13.99 29.73 15.04
N GLU A 107 -14.54 30.90 14.75
CA GLU A 107 -13.88 31.92 13.94
C GLU A 107 -12.67 32.48 14.70
N VAL A 108 -11.47 32.28 14.17
CA VAL A 108 -10.22 32.82 14.71
C VAL A 108 -9.93 34.17 14.04
N PRO A 109 -9.99 35.30 14.76
CA PRO A 109 -9.66 36.60 14.21
C PRO A 109 -8.16 36.68 13.87
N GLY A 110 -7.82 37.15 12.68
CA GLY A 110 -6.43 37.37 12.26
C GLY A 110 -5.88 36.36 11.27
N GLU A 111 -6.55 35.24 10.95
CA GLU A 111 -6.16 34.41 9.81
C GLU A 111 -6.68 34.99 8.46
N LEU A 112 -7.76 35.78 8.49
CA LEU A 112 -8.32 36.41 7.29
C LEU A 112 -7.63 37.74 6.90
N GLU A 113 -6.82 38.36 7.77
CA GLU A 113 -6.16 39.65 7.46
C GLU A 113 -4.72 39.53 6.93
N ASN A 114 -4.09 38.39 7.04
CA ASN A 114 -2.76 38.16 6.47
C ASN A 114 -2.76 37.77 4.98
N GLU A 115 -3.91 37.72 4.32
CA GLU A 115 -3.99 37.59 2.85
C GLU A 115 -3.92 38.89 2.07
N LYS A 116 -3.70 40.05 2.76
CA LYS A 116 -3.32 41.33 2.10
C LYS A 116 -1.82 41.54 2.09
N ALA A 117 -1.02 40.54 1.96
CA ALA A 117 0.28 40.65 1.32
C ALA A 117 0.01 41.01 -0.15
N GLY A 118 0.61 42.13 -0.63
CA GLY A 118 0.45 42.64 -1.97
C GLY A 118 0.52 41.59 -3.08
N PRO A 119 0.27 41.92 -4.36
CA PRO A 119 0.08 40.94 -5.40
C PRO A 119 1.24 39.95 -5.31
N ALA A 120 0.99 38.86 -4.64
CA ALA A 120 1.86 37.71 -4.73
C ALA A 120 1.93 37.47 -6.23
N ILE A 121 3.10 37.80 -6.81
CA ILE A 121 3.43 37.23 -8.11
C ILE A 121 3.11 35.76 -7.91
N LEU A 122 1.96 35.36 -8.41
CA LEU A 122 1.61 33.96 -8.59
C LEU A 122 2.70 33.43 -9.51
N ARG A 123 3.86 33.11 -8.95
CA ARG A 123 4.69 32.08 -9.54
C ARG A 123 3.71 30.93 -9.65
N GLN A 124 3.29 30.65 -10.89
CA GLN A 124 2.63 29.42 -11.23
C GLN A 124 3.36 28.36 -10.42
N ALA A 125 2.70 27.85 -9.37
CA ALA A 125 3.29 26.84 -8.55
C ALA A 125 3.67 25.77 -9.58
N GLU A 126 4.97 25.59 -9.83
CA GLU A 126 5.45 24.52 -10.68
C GLU A 126 4.72 23.31 -10.14
N SER A 127 3.85 22.74 -10.97
CA SER A 127 3.04 21.61 -10.57
C SER A 127 4.04 20.52 -10.24
N LEU A 128 4.22 20.27 -8.93
CA LEU A 128 5.15 19.26 -8.49
C LEU A 128 4.75 17.95 -9.18
N PRO A 129 5.70 17.22 -9.75
CA PRO A 129 5.37 16.02 -10.49
C PRO A 129 4.71 14.98 -9.57
N LEU A 130 3.79 14.21 -10.12
CA LEU A 130 3.30 13.00 -9.51
C LEU A 130 4.46 12.00 -9.48
N GLU A 131 4.80 11.50 -8.28
CA GLU A 131 5.81 10.46 -8.11
C GLU A 131 5.09 9.13 -7.87
N CYS A 132 5.52 8.07 -8.56
CA CYS A 132 4.89 6.76 -8.48
C CYS A 132 5.92 5.67 -8.27
N TYR A 133 5.53 4.64 -7.53
CA TYR A 133 6.38 3.49 -7.21
C TYR A 133 5.58 2.20 -7.31
N LEU A 134 6.23 1.14 -7.76
CA LEU A 134 5.69 -0.21 -7.84
C LEU A 134 6.58 -1.15 -7.04
N SER A 135 5.98 -2.06 -6.24
CA SER A 135 6.73 -3.13 -5.61
C SER A 135 6.96 -4.31 -6.56
N ASP A 136 7.80 -5.26 -6.16
CA ASP A 136 7.76 -6.62 -6.68
C ASP A 136 6.40 -7.27 -6.37
N PHE A 137 6.10 -8.38 -7.04
CA PHE A 137 4.93 -9.18 -6.77
C PHE A 137 5.17 -10.13 -5.61
N ASP A 138 4.14 -10.35 -4.80
CA ASP A 138 4.12 -11.46 -3.88
C ASP A 138 3.78 -12.80 -4.58
N PRO A 139 3.89 -13.95 -3.90
CA PRO A 139 3.57 -15.25 -4.49
C PRO A 139 2.12 -15.39 -4.97
N LEU A 140 1.16 -14.65 -4.42
CA LEU A 140 -0.24 -14.66 -4.84
C LEU A 140 -0.52 -13.73 -6.03
N GLY A 141 0.54 -13.06 -6.54
CA GLY A 141 0.46 -12.13 -7.66
C GLY A 141 -0.14 -10.78 -7.28
N SER A 142 -0.06 -10.40 -6.00
CA SER A 142 -0.40 -9.05 -5.55
C SER A 142 0.86 -8.17 -5.52
N ARG A 143 0.68 -6.87 -5.74
CA ARG A 143 1.74 -5.88 -5.64
C ARG A 143 1.24 -4.57 -5.03
N MET A 144 2.16 -3.84 -4.42
CA MET A 144 1.90 -2.50 -3.94
C MET A 144 2.14 -1.47 -5.03
N LEU A 145 1.14 -0.64 -5.27
CA LEU A 145 1.19 0.55 -6.10
C LEU A 145 1.16 1.78 -5.19
N THR A 146 2.16 2.64 -5.26
CA THR A 146 2.25 3.83 -4.41
C THR A 146 2.31 5.11 -5.25
N LEU A 147 1.45 6.09 -4.91
CA LEU A 147 1.45 7.41 -5.54
C LEU A 147 1.71 8.50 -4.50
N VAL A 148 2.60 9.41 -4.83
CA VAL A 148 2.87 10.63 -4.04
C VAL A 148 2.27 11.81 -4.79
N VAL A 149 1.02 12.09 -4.51
CA VAL A 149 0.23 13.09 -5.20
C VAL A 149 0.49 14.47 -4.57
N PRO A 150 0.93 15.49 -5.32
CA PRO A 150 1.13 16.83 -4.79
C PRO A 150 -0.20 17.46 -4.40
N ARG A 151 -0.24 18.16 -3.26
CA ARG A 151 -1.43 18.89 -2.79
C ARG A 151 -1.03 20.32 -2.39
N ALA A 152 -1.70 21.29 -2.98
CA ALA A 152 -1.51 22.69 -2.62
C ALA A 152 -1.98 22.96 -1.16
N PRO A 153 -1.34 23.89 -0.39
CA PRO A 153 -0.20 24.71 -0.79
C PRO A 153 1.16 24.07 -0.55
N GLN A 154 1.32 23.00 0.25
CA GLN A 154 2.61 22.39 0.58
C GLN A 154 2.51 20.93 1.04
N GLY A 155 1.35 20.31 0.90
CA GLY A 155 1.10 18.92 1.30
C GLY A 155 1.39 17.90 0.21
N ARG A 156 1.23 16.64 0.59
CA ARG A 156 1.20 15.46 -0.27
C ARG A 156 0.05 14.57 0.15
N ILE A 157 -0.52 13.87 -0.79
CA ILE A 157 -1.34 12.70 -0.49
C ILE A 157 -0.49 11.49 -0.86
N LEU A 158 -0.20 10.65 0.11
CA LEU A 158 0.48 9.38 -0.09
C LEU A 158 -0.59 8.30 -0.20
N VAL A 159 -0.64 7.65 -1.34
CA VAL A 159 -1.62 6.61 -1.64
C VAL A 159 -0.91 5.28 -1.70
N PHE A 160 -1.43 4.29 -1.00
CA PHE A 160 -1.05 2.89 -1.09
C PHE A 160 -2.22 2.10 -1.62
N ALA A 161 -2.01 1.38 -2.72
CA ALA A 161 -2.99 0.50 -3.32
C ALA A 161 -2.40 -0.89 -3.44
N LEU A 162 -3.07 -1.90 -2.88
CA LEU A 162 -2.72 -3.30 -3.08
C LEU A 162 -3.55 -3.84 -4.23
N ALA A 163 -2.89 -4.24 -5.30
CA ALA A 163 -3.52 -4.74 -6.51
C ALA A 163 -3.08 -6.18 -6.81
N ASN A 164 -4.06 -7.04 -7.03
CA ASN A 164 -3.87 -8.44 -7.40
C ASN A 164 -4.19 -8.66 -8.89
N TRP A 165 -3.47 -9.55 -9.53
CA TRP A 165 -3.63 -9.83 -10.96
C TRP A 165 -5.03 -10.34 -11.36
N ASP A 166 -5.71 -11.10 -10.49
CA ASP A 166 -7.03 -11.71 -10.75
C ASP A 166 -8.16 -10.95 -10.04
N GLN A 167 -7.93 -10.54 -8.78
CA GLN A 167 -8.96 -9.91 -7.94
C GLN A 167 -9.06 -8.39 -8.13
N GLY A 168 -8.10 -7.78 -8.80
CA GLY A 168 -8.02 -6.34 -8.96
C GLY A 168 -7.54 -5.63 -7.69
N LEU A 169 -8.16 -4.51 -7.32
CA LEU A 169 -7.80 -3.71 -6.16
C LEU A 169 -8.33 -4.36 -4.88
N GLU A 170 -7.43 -4.77 -3.99
CA GLU A 170 -7.74 -5.41 -2.71
C GLU A 170 -7.85 -4.42 -1.55
N ASP A 171 -7.00 -3.40 -1.54
CA ASP A 171 -6.99 -2.34 -0.52
C ASP A 171 -6.53 -1.01 -1.10
N LEU A 172 -7.09 0.09 -0.58
CA LEU A 172 -6.73 1.44 -1.01
C LEU A 172 -6.72 2.40 0.18
N THR A 173 -5.55 2.89 0.53
CA THR A 173 -5.37 3.84 1.63
C THR A 173 -4.74 5.13 1.12
N ALA A 174 -5.28 6.27 1.55
CA ALA A 174 -4.75 7.60 1.23
C ALA A 174 -4.48 8.40 2.51
N LEU A 175 -3.27 8.92 2.66
CA LEU A 175 -2.80 9.65 3.83
C LEU A 175 -2.36 11.06 3.45
N GLU A 176 -2.85 12.06 4.16
CA GLU A 176 -2.32 13.42 4.04
C GLU A 176 -1.00 13.53 4.82
N VAL A 177 0.07 13.84 4.12
CA VAL A 177 1.41 13.86 4.71
C VAL A 177 2.18 15.13 4.32
N SER A 178 3.15 15.52 5.13
CA SER A 178 4.11 16.55 4.75
C SER A 178 5.19 15.96 3.82
N LYS A 179 5.85 16.80 3.01
CA LYS A 179 6.95 16.37 2.15
C LYS A 179 8.04 15.57 2.90
N ARG A 180 8.28 15.90 4.17
CA ARG A 180 9.31 15.25 5.00
C ARG A 180 8.91 13.86 5.48
N GLN A 181 7.62 13.54 5.50
CA GLN A 181 7.09 12.24 5.95
C GLN A 181 7.00 11.22 4.82
N VAL A 182 7.02 11.66 3.55
CA VAL A 182 6.88 10.75 2.40
C VAL A 182 7.96 9.67 2.42
N ARG A 183 9.23 10.07 2.45
CA ARG A 183 10.34 9.12 2.38
C ARG A 183 10.37 8.12 3.54
N PRO A 184 10.25 8.54 4.82
CA PRO A 184 10.16 7.58 5.93
C PRO A 184 9.00 6.59 5.82
N LEU A 185 7.82 7.03 5.33
CA LEU A 185 6.66 6.15 5.16
C LEU A 185 6.84 5.16 4.00
N LEU A 186 7.52 5.57 2.92
CA LEU A 186 7.88 4.66 1.84
C LEU A 186 8.90 3.60 2.32
N GLU A 187 9.92 4.02 3.07
CA GLU A 187 10.93 3.13 3.65
C GLU A 187 10.27 2.14 4.63
N GLU A 188 9.39 2.62 5.52
CA GLU A 188 8.63 1.77 6.44
C GLU A 188 7.71 0.78 5.70
N SER A 189 7.03 1.22 4.64
CA SER A 189 6.18 0.35 3.82
C SER A 189 6.98 -0.72 3.11
N GLN A 190 8.16 -0.39 2.58
CA GLN A 190 9.06 -1.34 1.95
C GLN A 190 9.60 -2.36 2.96
N GLU A 191 10.01 -1.92 4.16
CA GLU A 191 10.47 -2.80 5.23
C GLU A 191 9.36 -3.76 5.69
N ASN A 192 8.12 -3.25 5.83
CA ASN A 192 6.98 -4.05 6.28
C ASN A 192 6.52 -5.07 5.22
N SER A 193 6.56 -4.71 3.94
CA SER A 193 6.19 -5.64 2.86
C SER A 193 7.29 -6.65 2.53
N GLY A 194 8.55 -6.30 2.80
CA GLY A 194 9.71 -7.10 2.39
C GLY A 194 10.05 -7.00 0.89
N TYR A 195 9.30 -6.18 0.12
CA TYR A 195 9.49 -6.02 -1.32
C TYR A 195 10.06 -4.64 -1.64
N PRO A 196 11.07 -4.54 -2.53
CA PRO A 196 11.61 -3.25 -2.98
C PRO A 196 10.61 -2.48 -3.83
N PHE A 197 10.70 -1.14 -3.77
CA PHE A 197 9.89 -0.23 -4.58
C PHE A 197 10.73 0.37 -5.71
N TYR A 198 10.21 0.33 -6.92
CA TYR A 198 10.84 0.89 -8.11
C TYR A 198 10.08 2.13 -8.58
N PRO A 199 10.77 3.24 -8.87
CA PRO A 199 10.14 4.41 -9.50
C PRO A 199 9.47 4.01 -10.81
N SER A 200 8.23 4.44 -11.01
CA SER A 200 7.42 4.10 -12.18
C SER A 200 6.94 5.36 -12.90
N ASP A 201 6.66 5.21 -14.19
CA ASP A 201 5.99 6.26 -14.96
C ASP A 201 4.58 6.53 -14.39
N PRO A 202 4.20 7.80 -14.17
CA PRO A 202 2.87 8.15 -13.68
C PRO A 202 1.72 7.65 -14.56
N ASN A 203 1.88 7.62 -15.89
CA ASN A 203 0.85 7.09 -16.78
C ASN A 203 0.61 5.61 -16.54
N GLN A 204 1.69 4.83 -16.38
CA GLN A 204 1.56 3.40 -16.08
C GLN A 204 0.91 3.18 -14.71
N ALA A 205 1.35 3.91 -13.69
CA ALA A 205 0.84 3.74 -12.34
C ALA A 205 -0.67 4.10 -12.25
N VAL A 206 -1.09 5.19 -12.87
CA VAL A 206 -2.51 5.59 -12.90
C VAL A 206 -3.33 4.63 -13.76
N PHE A 207 -2.79 4.15 -14.88
CA PHE A 207 -3.42 3.12 -15.69
C PHE A 207 -3.66 1.83 -14.87
N LEU A 208 -2.63 1.31 -14.19
CA LEU A 208 -2.74 0.11 -13.35
C LEU A 208 -3.76 0.27 -12.23
N LEU A 209 -3.82 1.45 -11.58
CA LEU A 209 -4.81 1.72 -10.55
C LEU A 209 -6.25 1.67 -11.10
N ARG A 210 -6.49 2.22 -12.29
CA ARG A 210 -7.80 2.17 -12.96
C ARG A 210 -8.17 0.74 -13.32
N GLU A 211 -7.26 0.04 -13.97
CA GLU A 211 -7.45 -1.35 -14.40
C GLU A 211 -7.73 -2.27 -13.20
N ALA A 212 -6.98 -2.13 -12.10
CA ALA A 212 -7.21 -2.87 -10.87
C ALA A 212 -8.58 -2.54 -10.25
N TYR A 213 -8.99 -1.28 -10.22
CA TYR A 213 -10.31 -0.88 -9.74
C TYR A 213 -11.45 -1.47 -10.58
N GLU A 214 -11.34 -1.46 -11.90
CA GLU A 214 -12.35 -2.00 -12.83
C GLU A 214 -12.53 -3.51 -12.67
N ARG A 215 -11.43 -4.24 -12.36
CA ARG A 215 -11.45 -5.67 -12.09
C ARG A 215 -11.99 -6.07 -10.71
N SER A 216 -12.19 -5.11 -9.79
CA SER A 216 -12.51 -5.42 -8.39
C SER A 216 -14.00 -5.72 -8.18
N PRO A 217 -14.42 -6.96 -7.96
CA PRO A 217 -15.85 -7.31 -7.85
C PRO A 217 -16.47 -6.81 -6.53
N ALA A 218 -15.70 -6.72 -5.46
CA ALA A 218 -16.22 -6.52 -4.10
C ALA A 218 -15.42 -5.50 -3.27
N LEU A 219 -15.01 -4.38 -3.90
CA LEU A 219 -14.29 -3.33 -3.17
C LEU A 219 -15.15 -2.72 -2.05
N LYS A 220 -14.55 -2.48 -0.89
CA LYS A 220 -15.20 -1.82 0.27
C LYS A 220 -15.72 -0.43 -0.13
N THR A 221 -16.84 -0.02 0.47
CA THR A 221 -17.44 1.29 0.17
C THR A 221 -16.51 2.46 0.49
N GLU A 222 -15.65 2.32 1.50
CA GLU A 222 -14.65 3.31 1.89
C GLU A 222 -13.58 3.47 0.81
N ASP A 223 -13.05 2.37 0.29
CA ASP A 223 -12.04 2.36 -0.77
C ASP A 223 -12.59 2.95 -2.07
N LYS A 224 -13.87 2.66 -2.41
CA LYS A 224 -14.57 3.28 -3.55
C LYS A 224 -14.62 4.81 -3.44
N LYS A 225 -14.87 5.34 -2.23
CA LYS A 225 -14.88 6.78 -1.98
C LYS A 225 -13.47 7.37 -2.12
N VAL A 226 -12.46 6.72 -1.54
CA VAL A 226 -11.06 7.14 -1.66
C VAL A 226 -10.65 7.16 -3.12
N TYR A 227 -10.97 6.10 -3.88
CA TYR A 227 -10.70 6.01 -5.31
C TYR A 227 -11.34 7.16 -6.10
N SER A 228 -12.66 7.40 -5.90
CA SER A 228 -13.36 8.48 -6.59
C SER A 228 -12.73 9.84 -6.33
N VAL A 229 -12.41 10.16 -5.08
CA VAL A 229 -11.78 11.44 -4.71
C VAL A 229 -10.39 11.55 -5.33
N LEU A 230 -9.61 10.47 -5.28
CA LEU A 230 -8.28 10.42 -5.87
C LEU A 230 -8.32 10.63 -7.39
N MET A 231 -9.20 9.92 -8.09
CA MET A 231 -9.30 10.01 -9.56
C MET A 231 -9.74 11.40 -10.01
N ASN A 232 -10.76 11.99 -9.36
CA ASN A 232 -11.17 13.37 -9.64
C ASN A 232 -10.02 14.36 -9.46
N TYR A 233 -9.16 14.12 -8.46
CA TYR A 233 -7.99 14.98 -8.23
C TYR A 233 -6.91 14.77 -9.31
N LEU A 234 -6.60 13.52 -9.66
CA LEU A 234 -5.64 13.18 -10.71
C LEU A 234 -6.05 13.76 -12.07
N GLU A 235 -7.34 13.76 -12.40
CA GLU A 235 -7.87 14.38 -13.63
C GLU A 235 -7.55 15.88 -13.73
N THR A 236 -7.45 16.57 -12.61
CA THR A 236 -7.04 17.99 -12.59
C THR A 236 -5.55 18.20 -12.92
N MET A 237 -4.73 17.14 -12.82
CA MET A 237 -3.29 17.21 -13.08
C MET A 237 -2.94 17.03 -14.55
N GLY A 238 -3.85 16.48 -15.34
CA GLY A 238 -3.69 16.28 -16.79
C GLY A 238 -4.26 14.94 -17.27
N PRO A 239 -4.28 14.70 -18.56
CA PRO A 239 -4.69 13.42 -19.11
C PRO A 239 -3.61 12.37 -18.84
N PHE A 240 -4.02 11.23 -18.28
CA PHE A 240 -3.19 10.04 -18.13
C PHE A 240 -3.53 9.02 -19.21
N SER A 241 -2.57 8.15 -19.54
CA SER A 241 -2.76 7.10 -20.54
C SER A 241 -3.94 6.19 -20.19
N THR A 242 -4.69 5.78 -21.21
CA THR A 242 -5.76 4.77 -21.12
C THR A 242 -5.29 3.39 -21.57
N ARG A 243 -4.00 3.24 -21.90
CA ARG A 243 -3.37 1.98 -22.29
C ARG A 243 -2.06 1.77 -21.55
N PRO A 244 -1.62 0.51 -21.38
CA PRO A 244 -0.34 0.23 -20.75
C PRO A 244 0.81 0.77 -21.59
N ILE A 245 1.79 1.40 -20.94
CA ILE A 245 2.94 1.98 -21.65
C ILE A 245 3.91 0.91 -22.16
N ILE A 246 3.81 -0.33 -21.67
CA ILE A 246 4.69 -1.42 -22.13
C ILE A 246 4.64 -1.59 -23.64
N ARG A 247 3.50 -1.35 -24.27
CA ARG A 247 3.34 -1.44 -25.73
C ARG A 247 4.16 -0.38 -26.47
N ASP A 248 4.47 0.74 -25.83
CA ASP A 248 5.31 1.80 -26.39
C ASP A 248 6.81 1.54 -26.14
N LEU A 249 7.15 0.61 -25.24
CA LEU A 249 8.51 0.23 -24.90
C LEU A 249 9.07 -0.87 -25.80
N ILE A 250 8.22 -1.54 -26.56
CA ILE A 250 8.61 -2.62 -27.48
C ILE A 250 9.01 -2.01 -28.82
N PRO A 251 10.25 -2.22 -29.29
CA PRO A 251 10.67 -1.76 -30.63
C PRO A 251 9.80 -2.35 -31.72
N GLY A 252 9.44 -1.53 -32.76
CA GLY A 252 8.51 -1.93 -33.78
C GLY A 252 8.93 -3.15 -34.62
N ASP A 253 10.23 -3.36 -34.78
CA ASP A 253 10.85 -4.49 -35.46
C ASP A 253 10.81 -5.79 -34.66
N GLU A 254 10.70 -5.69 -33.33
CA GLU A 254 10.52 -6.84 -32.45
C GLU A 254 9.05 -7.28 -32.32
N GLN A 255 8.08 -6.40 -32.64
CA GLN A 255 6.65 -6.74 -32.57
C GLN A 255 6.24 -7.84 -33.56
N GLU A 256 6.87 -7.91 -34.72
CA GLU A 256 6.56 -8.92 -35.74
C GLU A 256 7.15 -10.31 -35.47
N ASN A 257 8.19 -10.41 -34.61
CA ASN A 257 8.91 -11.65 -34.32
C ASN A 257 8.54 -12.30 -32.99
N GLN A 258 7.57 -11.77 -32.24
CA GLN A 258 7.29 -12.18 -30.85
C GLN A 258 6.56 -13.54 -30.72
N ALA A 259 6.00 -14.09 -31.79
CA ALA A 259 5.22 -15.33 -31.71
C ALA A 259 6.03 -16.62 -31.40
N GLY A 260 7.37 -16.52 -31.29
CA GLY A 260 8.27 -17.67 -31.13
C GLY A 260 8.90 -17.87 -29.75
N GLY A 261 8.42 -17.16 -28.72
CA GLY A 261 8.99 -17.28 -27.36
C GLY A 261 8.93 -18.71 -26.83
N ASP A 262 10.07 -19.21 -26.32
CA ASP A 262 10.16 -20.52 -25.69
C ASP A 262 9.58 -20.48 -24.28
N TRP A 263 8.55 -21.28 -23.99
CA TRP A 263 7.95 -21.40 -22.66
C TRP A 263 8.96 -21.86 -21.59
N GLU A 264 10.00 -22.62 -21.98
CA GLU A 264 11.04 -23.08 -21.05
C GLU A 264 11.83 -21.94 -20.43
N SER A 265 12.04 -20.86 -21.16
CA SER A 265 12.75 -19.68 -20.63
C SER A 265 11.98 -18.97 -19.51
N LEU A 266 10.66 -19.09 -19.45
CA LEU A 266 9.84 -18.54 -18.36
C LEU A 266 10.04 -19.26 -17.03
N LYS A 267 10.45 -20.54 -17.07
CA LYS A 267 10.73 -21.33 -15.86
C LYS A 267 11.90 -20.78 -15.05
N SER A 268 12.65 -19.80 -15.59
CA SER A 268 13.73 -19.11 -14.88
C SER A 268 13.31 -17.76 -14.27
N ILE A 269 12.06 -17.33 -14.47
CA ILE A 269 11.55 -16.06 -13.96
C ILE A 269 11.10 -16.22 -12.50
N PRO A 270 11.75 -15.55 -11.53
CA PRO A 270 11.48 -15.72 -10.11
C PRO A 270 10.02 -15.50 -9.71
N GLU A 271 9.35 -14.51 -10.30
CA GLU A 271 7.94 -14.18 -10.02
C GLU A 271 7.01 -15.30 -10.49
N LEU A 272 7.32 -16.00 -11.57
CA LEU A 272 6.55 -17.15 -12.04
C LEU A 272 6.89 -18.43 -11.28
N LEU A 273 8.13 -18.59 -10.82
CA LEU A 273 8.52 -19.69 -9.94
C LEU A 273 7.86 -19.56 -8.57
N ALA A 274 7.83 -18.35 -8.00
CA ALA A 274 7.21 -18.10 -6.70
C ALA A 274 5.68 -17.97 -6.77
N PHE A 275 5.09 -17.89 -7.97
CA PHE A 275 3.65 -17.72 -8.15
C PHE A 275 2.89 -18.92 -7.60
N GLN A 276 1.87 -18.67 -6.78
CA GLN A 276 1.03 -19.66 -6.14
C GLN A 276 -0.43 -19.55 -6.59
N LEU A 277 -1.05 -20.67 -6.82
CA LEU A 277 -2.48 -20.75 -7.10
C LEU A 277 -3.29 -20.78 -5.79
N PRO A 278 -4.54 -20.26 -5.79
CA PRO A 278 -5.40 -20.31 -4.61
C PRO A 278 -5.63 -21.76 -4.12
N SER A 279 -5.40 -22.01 -2.84
CA SER A 279 -5.41 -23.34 -2.23
C SER A 279 -6.76 -24.08 -2.34
N ASP A 280 -7.89 -23.34 -2.38
CA ASP A 280 -9.23 -23.91 -2.57
C ASP A 280 -9.39 -24.60 -3.94
N ARG A 281 -8.69 -24.14 -4.95
CA ARG A 281 -8.69 -24.70 -6.31
C ARG A 281 -7.78 -25.91 -6.42
N LEU A 282 -6.64 -25.86 -5.75
CA LEU A 282 -5.68 -26.95 -5.72
C LEU A 282 -6.24 -28.18 -4.98
N SER A 283 -7.00 -28.00 -3.90
CA SER A 283 -7.55 -29.07 -3.09
C SER A 283 -8.46 -30.03 -3.87
N SER A 284 -9.32 -29.48 -4.75
CA SER A 284 -10.19 -30.32 -5.61
C SER A 284 -9.40 -31.14 -6.62
N CYS A 285 -8.38 -30.55 -7.22
CA CYS A 285 -7.52 -31.29 -8.16
C CYS A 285 -6.64 -32.30 -7.44
N ALA A 286 -6.08 -31.96 -6.27
CA ALA A 286 -5.29 -32.87 -5.46
C ALA A 286 -6.09 -34.15 -5.08
N GLN A 287 -7.37 -34.00 -4.71
CA GLN A 287 -8.23 -35.14 -4.42
C GLN A 287 -8.40 -36.04 -5.65
N GLN A 288 -8.61 -35.50 -6.85
CA GLN A 288 -8.73 -36.28 -8.08
C GLN A 288 -7.43 -37.00 -8.43
N LEU A 289 -6.29 -36.36 -8.20
CA LEU A 289 -4.98 -36.99 -8.42
C LEU A 289 -4.73 -38.15 -7.46
N GLU A 290 -5.11 -37.99 -6.18
CA GLU A 290 -5.01 -39.05 -5.18
C GLU A 290 -5.93 -40.23 -5.51
N GLU A 291 -7.16 -40.00 -5.99
CA GLU A 291 -8.06 -41.04 -6.47
C GLU A 291 -7.48 -41.83 -7.65
N ILE A 292 -6.73 -41.17 -8.55
CA ILE A 292 -6.04 -41.84 -9.66
C ILE A 292 -4.87 -42.71 -9.16
N LYS A 293 -4.06 -42.18 -8.24
CA LYS A 293 -2.92 -42.88 -7.66
C LYS A 293 -3.36 -44.13 -6.87
N SER A 294 -4.45 -44.00 -6.10
CA SER A 294 -5.01 -45.08 -5.29
C SER A 294 -5.92 -46.05 -6.07
N SER A 295 -6.15 -45.80 -7.36
CA SER A 295 -7.06 -46.61 -8.20
C SER A 295 -6.57 -48.05 -8.31
N PRO A 296 -7.44 -49.03 -8.07
CA PRO A 296 -7.09 -50.47 -8.20
C PRO A 296 -6.88 -50.92 -9.66
N LEU A 297 -7.04 -50.02 -10.63
CA LEU A 297 -6.83 -50.35 -12.04
C LEU A 297 -5.33 -50.55 -12.31
N ILE A 298 -4.98 -51.71 -12.83
CA ILE A 298 -3.61 -52.05 -13.24
C ILE A 298 -3.31 -51.26 -14.53
N LEU A 299 -2.80 -50.03 -14.37
CA LEU A 299 -2.33 -49.20 -15.47
C LEU A 299 -0.80 -49.33 -15.56
N ASN A 300 -0.28 -49.29 -16.80
CA ASN A 300 1.17 -49.14 -16.95
C ASN A 300 1.58 -47.69 -16.62
N ALA A 301 2.85 -47.48 -16.32
CA ALA A 301 3.37 -46.18 -15.90
C ALA A 301 3.07 -45.04 -16.91
N GLY A 302 3.05 -45.32 -18.21
CA GLY A 302 2.69 -44.39 -19.27
C GLY A 302 1.23 -43.95 -19.19
N GLN A 303 0.32 -44.93 -19.06
CA GLN A 303 -1.12 -44.65 -18.94
C GLN A 303 -1.47 -43.90 -17.65
N GLN A 304 -0.75 -44.16 -16.55
CA GLN A 304 -0.93 -43.45 -15.30
C GLN A 304 -0.48 -41.97 -15.46
N LYS A 305 0.68 -41.77 -16.07
CA LYS A 305 1.20 -40.42 -16.36
C LYS A 305 0.24 -39.64 -17.27
N GLU A 306 -0.28 -40.24 -18.34
CA GLU A 306 -1.25 -39.62 -19.24
C GLU A 306 -2.53 -39.19 -18.51
N ARG A 307 -3.04 -40.02 -17.59
CA ARG A 307 -4.21 -39.70 -16.77
C ARG A 307 -3.95 -38.53 -15.82
N LEU A 308 -2.81 -38.55 -15.15
CA LEU A 308 -2.42 -37.45 -14.24
C LEU A 308 -2.31 -36.11 -15.03
N GLN A 309 -1.65 -36.16 -16.19
CA GLN A 309 -1.55 -34.97 -17.05
C GLN A 309 -2.92 -34.47 -17.52
N ALA A 310 -3.83 -35.37 -17.90
CA ALA A 310 -5.18 -35.00 -18.31
C ALA A 310 -5.96 -34.29 -17.18
N VAL A 311 -5.82 -34.74 -15.94
CA VAL A 311 -6.46 -34.08 -14.78
C VAL A 311 -5.86 -32.67 -14.55
N ILE A 312 -4.54 -32.56 -14.61
CA ILE A 312 -3.85 -31.24 -14.46
C ILE A 312 -4.29 -30.28 -15.58
N GLN A 313 -4.32 -30.75 -16.83
CA GLN A 313 -4.77 -29.93 -17.96
C GLN A 313 -6.23 -29.50 -17.82
N GLN A 314 -7.11 -30.41 -17.37
CA GLN A 314 -8.51 -30.08 -17.12
C GLN A 314 -8.65 -29.05 -15.99
N ALA A 315 -7.94 -29.22 -14.88
CA ALA A 315 -7.95 -28.30 -13.77
C ALA A 315 -7.42 -26.90 -14.18
N ALA A 316 -6.35 -26.87 -14.97
CA ALA A 316 -5.84 -25.64 -15.54
C ALA A 316 -6.88 -24.94 -16.44
N ALA A 317 -7.55 -25.68 -17.32
CA ALA A 317 -8.59 -25.16 -18.20
C ALA A 317 -9.83 -24.65 -17.43
N ASP A 318 -10.20 -25.31 -16.34
CA ASP A 318 -11.31 -24.91 -15.48
C ASP A 318 -10.98 -23.66 -14.64
N PHE A 319 -9.74 -23.52 -14.23
CA PHE A 319 -9.27 -22.33 -13.50
C PHE A 319 -9.05 -21.14 -14.41
N PHE A 320 -8.29 -21.32 -15.49
CA PHE A 320 -7.97 -20.25 -16.45
C PHE A 320 -9.12 -20.08 -17.45
N THR A 321 -10.24 -19.57 -16.96
CA THR A 321 -11.33 -19.11 -17.83
C THR A 321 -10.86 -17.98 -18.76
N PRO A 322 -11.52 -17.70 -19.91
CA PRO A 322 -11.09 -16.65 -20.80
C PRO A 322 -10.79 -15.29 -20.15
N PRO A 323 -11.60 -14.77 -19.20
CA PRO A 323 -11.25 -13.53 -18.49
C PRO A 323 -10.00 -13.66 -17.63
N ARG A 324 -9.76 -14.82 -17.02
CA ARG A 324 -8.53 -15.05 -16.24
C ARG A 324 -7.30 -15.18 -17.12
N VAL A 325 -7.41 -15.77 -18.29
CA VAL A 325 -6.30 -15.81 -19.26
C VAL A 325 -5.95 -14.40 -19.69
N GLU A 326 -6.92 -13.54 -19.93
CA GLU A 326 -6.70 -12.12 -20.22
C GLU A 326 -6.03 -11.39 -19.05
N ASN A 327 -6.50 -11.61 -17.82
CA ASN A 327 -5.85 -11.06 -16.63
C ASN A 327 -4.41 -11.56 -16.47
N PHE A 328 -4.16 -12.86 -16.76
CA PHE A 328 -2.83 -13.42 -16.67
C PHE A 328 -1.90 -12.92 -17.78
N HIS A 329 -2.41 -12.69 -18.98
CA HIS A 329 -1.70 -11.99 -20.03
C HIS A 329 -1.24 -10.60 -19.54
N ARG A 330 -2.16 -9.83 -18.92
CA ARG A 330 -1.84 -8.55 -18.32
C ARG A 330 -0.80 -8.66 -17.19
N TYR A 331 -0.88 -9.72 -16.37
CA TYR A 331 0.11 -10.00 -15.33
C TYR A 331 1.52 -10.23 -15.91
N LEU A 332 1.64 -10.97 -17.01
CA LEU A 332 2.93 -11.14 -17.70
C LEU A 332 3.47 -9.80 -18.23
N GLU A 333 2.61 -8.95 -18.80
CA GLU A 333 3.02 -7.59 -19.23
C GLU A 333 3.49 -6.74 -18.04
N GLU A 334 2.86 -6.86 -16.88
CA GLU A 334 3.27 -6.14 -15.68
C GLU A 334 4.59 -6.64 -15.09
N ILE A 335 4.83 -7.96 -15.09
CA ILE A 335 6.15 -8.51 -14.73
C ILE A 335 7.20 -8.03 -15.73
N ALA A 336 6.89 -8.02 -17.03
CA ALA A 336 7.81 -7.48 -18.04
C ALA A 336 8.15 -6.01 -17.76
N TYR A 337 7.15 -5.18 -17.46
CA TYR A 337 7.39 -3.79 -17.09
C TYR A 337 8.27 -3.66 -15.83
N LEU A 338 8.09 -4.54 -14.85
CA LEU A 338 8.96 -4.59 -13.67
C LEU A 338 10.43 -4.86 -14.05
N TYR A 339 10.68 -5.80 -14.97
CA TYR A 339 12.04 -6.08 -15.45
C TYR A 339 12.61 -4.94 -16.31
N TRP A 340 11.76 -4.18 -16.99
CA TRP A 340 12.16 -2.92 -17.60
C TRP A 340 12.65 -1.91 -16.54
N LEU A 341 11.93 -1.75 -15.43
CA LEU A 341 12.32 -0.89 -14.32
C LEU A 341 13.61 -1.36 -13.63
N LYS A 342 13.83 -2.67 -13.54
CA LYS A 342 15.05 -3.30 -13.02
C LYS A 342 16.24 -3.22 -13.98
N ALA A 343 16.06 -2.70 -15.20
CA ALA A 343 17.04 -2.67 -16.28
C ALA A 343 17.57 -4.06 -16.67
N GLU A 344 16.69 -5.06 -16.72
CA GLU A 344 16.96 -6.44 -17.12
C GLU A 344 16.32 -6.76 -18.49
N PRO A 345 16.92 -6.34 -19.60
CA PRO A 345 16.31 -6.39 -20.94
C PRO A 345 16.04 -7.81 -21.45
N GLU A 346 16.83 -8.81 -21.05
CA GLU A 346 16.63 -10.19 -21.49
C GLU A 346 15.34 -10.77 -20.93
N ARG A 347 15.10 -10.61 -19.63
CA ARG A 347 13.88 -11.07 -18.99
C ARG A 347 12.65 -10.29 -19.47
N PHE A 348 12.83 -8.99 -19.71
CA PHE A 348 11.81 -8.15 -20.33
C PHE A 348 11.34 -8.75 -21.68
N ARG A 349 12.28 -9.05 -22.60
CA ARG A 349 11.94 -9.61 -23.91
C ARG A 349 11.25 -10.97 -23.81
N VAL A 350 11.74 -11.86 -22.97
CA VAL A 350 11.16 -13.18 -22.73
C VAL A 350 9.69 -13.05 -22.30
N LEU A 351 9.39 -12.17 -21.34
CA LEU A 351 8.05 -11.96 -20.82
C LEU A 351 7.11 -11.29 -21.83
N VAL A 352 7.61 -10.31 -22.58
CA VAL A 352 6.85 -9.67 -23.67
C VAL A 352 6.48 -10.70 -24.75
N SER A 353 7.43 -11.52 -25.16
CA SER A 353 7.18 -12.59 -26.14
C SER A 353 6.16 -13.60 -25.63
N ALA A 354 6.24 -13.96 -24.34
CA ALA A 354 5.29 -14.86 -23.71
C ALA A 354 3.87 -14.27 -23.62
N ALA A 355 3.75 -13.00 -23.26
CA ALA A 355 2.47 -12.29 -23.24
C ALA A 355 1.84 -12.26 -24.64
N ALA A 356 2.58 -11.87 -25.66
CA ALA A 356 2.11 -11.84 -27.04
C ALA A 356 1.67 -13.24 -27.56
N ARG A 357 2.42 -14.28 -27.21
CA ARG A 357 2.07 -15.66 -27.54
C ARG A 357 0.79 -16.10 -26.86
N LEU A 358 0.62 -15.81 -25.56
CA LEU A 358 -0.60 -16.15 -24.81
C LEU A 358 -1.82 -15.41 -25.39
N GLU A 359 -1.67 -14.14 -25.80
CA GLU A 359 -2.72 -13.36 -26.48
C GLU A 359 -3.12 -14.04 -27.81
N SER A 360 -2.14 -14.46 -28.62
CA SER A 360 -2.37 -15.16 -29.88
C SER A 360 -3.08 -16.51 -29.68
N GLU A 361 -2.65 -17.33 -28.71
CA GLU A 361 -3.28 -18.60 -28.36
C GLU A 361 -4.74 -18.39 -27.91
N THR A 362 -5.01 -17.33 -27.14
CA THR A 362 -6.36 -16.99 -26.69
C THR A 362 -7.27 -16.58 -27.83
N LEU A 363 -6.80 -15.75 -28.77
CA LEU A 363 -7.55 -15.34 -29.95
C LEU A 363 -7.91 -16.53 -30.84
N ASN A 364 -7.03 -17.53 -30.93
CA ASN A 364 -7.24 -18.74 -31.73
C ASN A 364 -8.07 -19.83 -31.01
N ARG A 365 -8.63 -19.53 -29.81
CA ARG A 365 -9.35 -20.46 -28.93
C ARG A 365 -8.49 -21.61 -28.35
N GLU A 366 -7.19 -21.59 -28.55
CA GLU A 366 -6.22 -22.58 -28.07
C GLU A 366 -5.71 -22.23 -26.65
N GLY A 367 -6.07 -21.06 -26.12
CA GLY A 367 -5.55 -20.53 -24.84
C GLY A 367 -5.84 -21.40 -23.61
N ARG A 368 -6.82 -22.34 -23.70
CA ARG A 368 -7.10 -23.29 -22.62
C ARG A 368 -6.07 -24.42 -22.54
N GLU A 369 -5.33 -24.67 -23.59
CA GLU A 369 -4.31 -25.71 -23.70
C GLU A 369 -2.89 -25.12 -23.64
N SER A 370 -2.74 -23.89 -23.19
CA SER A 370 -1.42 -23.24 -23.10
C SER A 370 -0.46 -24.04 -22.21
N PRO A 371 0.71 -24.44 -22.74
CA PRO A 371 1.72 -25.17 -21.97
C PRO A 371 2.20 -24.38 -20.72
N LEU A 372 2.21 -23.05 -20.78
CA LEU A 372 2.54 -22.22 -19.63
C LEU A 372 1.54 -22.38 -18.49
N LEU A 373 0.24 -22.33 -18.81
CA LEU A 373 -0.82 -22.42 -17.81
C LEU A 373 -0.88 -23.83 -17.19
N ALA A 374 -0.68 -24.86 -18.00
CA ALA A 374 -0.56 -26.23 -17.52
C ALA A 374 0.67 -26.42 -16.61
N TRP A 375 1.81 -25.84 -16.98
CA TRP A 375 3.01 -25.89 -16.16
C TRP A 375 2.84 -25.20 -14.79
N LEU A 376 2.13 -24.07 -14.72
CA LEU A 376 1.86 -23.40 -13.44
C LEU A 376 1.08 -24.32 -12.47
N PHE A 377 0.12 -25.09 -12.99
CA PHE A 377 -0.58 -26.09 -12.20
C PHE A 377 0.32 -27.29 -11.81
N GLU A 378 1.09 -27.80 -12.75
CA GLU A 378 1.98 -28.94 -12.51
C GLU A 378 3.03 -28.64 -11.44
N LYS A 379 3.59 -27.43 -11.46
CA LYS A 379 4.55 -26.94 -10.47
C LYS A 379 3.98 -26.99 -9.04
N GLU A 380 2.77 -26.49 -8.83
CA GLU A 380 2.12 -26.48 -7.51
C GLU A 380 1.92 -27.90 -6.95
N PHE A 381 1.60 -28.88 -7.83
CA PHE A 381 1.45 -30.27 -7.37
C PHE A 381 2.78 -30.91 -7.04
N GLN A 382 3.85 -30.60 -7.75
CA GLN A 382 5.20 -31.10 -7.42
C GLN A 382 5.66 -30.57 -6.06
N GLU A 383 5.44 -29.30 -5.75
CA GLU A 383 5.75 -28.71 -4.44
C GLU A 383 4.96 -29.39 -3.31
N ILE A 384 3.66 -29.64 -3.51
CA ILE A 384 2.82 -30.33 -2.51
C ILE A 384 3.29 -31.81 -2.29
N GLU A 385 3.71 -32.52 -3.34
CA GLU A 385 4.24 -33.86 -3.23
C GLU A 385 5.56 -33.87 -2.45
N GLU A 386 6.48 -32.96 -2.75
CA GLU A 386 7.77 -32.84 -2.05
C GLU A 386 7.59 -32.49 -0.56
N GLU A 387 6.65 -31.58 -0.23
CA GLU A 387 6.33 -31.27 1.16
C GLU A 387 5.75 -32.47 1.91
N ASN A 388 4.87 -33.27 1.28
CA ASN A 388 4.27 -34.46 1.89
C ASN A 388 5.30 -35.57 2.08
N ASP A 389 6.18 -35.78 1.13
CA ASP A 389 7.26 -36.77 1.22
C ASP A 389 8.28 -36.37 2.29
N GLY A 390 8.65 -35.08 2.39
CA GLY A 390 9.51 -34.58 3.45
C GLY A 390 8.91 -34.75 4.85
N LEU A 391 7.60 -34.53 5.01
CA LEU A 391 6.88 -34.78 6.27
C LEU A 391 6.78 -36.27 6.61
N ALA A 392 6.68 -37.16 5.60
CA ALA A 392 6.68 -38.62 5.80
C ALA A 392 8.06 -39.13 6.25
N GLU A 393 9.16 -38.65 5.67
CA GLU A 393 10.52 -38.98 6.10
C GLU A 393 10.84 -38.48 7.51
N GLU A 394 10.40 -37.24 7.89
CA GLU A 394 10.54 -36.75 9.27
C GLU A 394 9.69 -37.58 10.28
N SER A 395 8.55 -38.13 9.85
CA SER A 395 7.71 -38.97 10.71
C SER A 395 8.29 -40.39 10.91
N GLU A 396 8.93 -40.94 9.90
CA GLU A 396 9.60 -42.26 9.98
C GLU A 396 10.87 -42.22 10.84
N THR A 397 11.60 -41.09 10.87
CA THR A 397 12.78 -40.91 11.73
C THR A 397 12.41 -40.66 13.21
N ARG A 398 11.14 -40.45 13.54
CA ARG A 398 10.65 -40.26 14.92
C ARG A 398 9.93 -41.44 15.54
N THR A 399 9.89 -42.61 14.88
CA THR A 399 9.26 -43.82 15.43
C THR A 399 10.22 -44.66 16.26
N GLU A 400 10.83 -44.09 17.32
CA GLU A 400 11.18 -44.84 18.50
C GLU A 400 10.44 -44.26 19.72
N GLY A 401 9.25 -44.84 19.99
CA GLY A 401 8.54 -44.71 21.26
C GLY A 401 7.48 -43.59 21.38
N GLY A 402 6.26 -43.89 20.89
CA GLY A 402 5.08 -43.16 21.36
C GLY A 402 4.11 -42.71 20.28
N LEU A 403 2.88 -43.21 20.35
CA LEU A 403 1.74 -42.80 19.49
C LEU A 403 1.53 -41.28 19.58
N ILE A 404 1.95 -40.52 18.57
CA ILE A 404 1.64 -39.10 18.46
C ILE A 404 0.48 -38.95 17.48
N LEU A 405 -0.71 -38.64 18.01
CA LEU A 405 -1.86 -38.30 17.19
C LEU A 405 -1.60 -36.94 16.49
N PRO A 406 -1.94 -36.86 15.18
CA PRO A 406 -1.79 -35.62 14.41
C PRO A 406 -2.56 -34.46 15.08
N HIS A 407 -1.99 -33.26 15.12
CA HIS A 407 -2.51 -32.11 15.88
C HIS A 407 -3.84 -31.54 15.36
N TRP A 408 -4.31 -31.95 14.18
CA TRP A 408 -5.60 -31.58 13.62
C TRP A 408 -6.80 -32.37 14.17
N VAL A 409 -6.58 -33.35 15.04
CA VAL A 409 -7.66 -34.12 15.73
C VAL A 409 -8.15 -33.43 17.01
N LYS A 410 -7.57 -32.28 17.38
CA LYS A 410 -8.05 -31.46 18.53
C LYS A 410 -8.77 -30.24 18.05
N LYS A 411 -10.01 -30.38 17.58
CA LYS A 411 -11.11 -29.43 17.78
C LYS A 411 -12.45 -30.14 17.57
#